data_0de31e51c998318237d053f8e0024d62
#
_entry.id   0de31e51c998318237d053f8e0024d62
#
_cell.length_a   1.000
_cell.length_b   1.000
_cell.length_c   1.000
_cell.angle_alpha   90.00
_cell.angle_beta   90.00
_cell.angle_gamma   90.00
#
_symmetry.space_group_name_H-M   'P 1'
#
loop_
_entity.id
_entity.type
_entity.pdbx_description
1 polymer ?
#
loop_
_entity_poly.entity_id
_entity_poly.type
_entity_poly.pdbx_seq_one_letter_code
_entity_poly.pdbx_strand_id
1 'polypeptide(L)'
;MRRVTWVVAVVMCLALVLAGCGMGKKDAGSIVKDLDHVISKSGSYQASGSMILNTGQQPQEYQVEVAYSPDHFYRISLTNAGKDVTQIVLRNEEGVFVLTPHLKKSFRFQSDWPENQGQVYLFQSLAKSIIADKDRQFTTDNDTYVFDVAANYQNEQLSRQKIWLNKKTLAPKQVQVSDANHNVLVQVNFTSFEFDAKFDKDFFQMERNMTSWNLKTLPTMAEAADADHPAAGGKSVTDKNLSATGGQSDQAAGQAQDGQKATAAKPGTDTTKPTAAASKAQSIGIIEPSYLPKDVVKQDITDMKLSEDAAVLLRYKGKYNFSLIEVRPQAKSVSLQPGTIVDLGFTIGVLTGDEKKTLTWTNDGVEFRLATGDLPTNEMIKVAMATEGQSGK
;
A
#
# COMPACT_ATOMS: atom_id res chain seq x y z
N MET A 1 -27.33 67.26 34.17
CA MET A 1 -27.83 66.19 33.26
C MET A 1 -26.96 65.91 31.99
N ARG A 2 -26.38 66.92 31.36
CA ARG A 2 -25.55 66.74 30.13
C ARG A 2 -24.23 65.96 30.30
N ARG A 3 -23.65 65.91 31.49
CA ARG A 3 -22.37 65.17 31.77
C ARG A 3 -22.59 63.66 31.98
N VAL A 4 -23.76 63.25 32.48
CA VAL A 4 -24.11 61.85 32.70
C VAL A 4 -24.41 61.14 31.37
N THR A 5 -25.06 61.82 30.43
CA THR A 5 -25.34 61.26 29.09
C THR A 5 -24.07 61.01 28.29
N TRP A 6 -23.02 61.81 28.44
CA TRP A 6 -21.74 61.63 27.78
C TRP A 6 -20.96 60.38 28.33
N VAL A 7 -21.00 60.18 29.65
CA VAL A 7 -20.38 59.01 30.27
C VAL A 7 -21.09 57.72 29.88
N VAL A 8 -22.42 57.73 29.82
CA VAL A 8 -23.24 56.60 29.36
C VAL A 8 -22.97 56.28 27.89
N ALA A 9 -22.83 57.29 27.03
CA ALA A 9 -22.49 57.09 25.62
C ALA A 9 -21.08 56.49 25.43
N VAL A 10 -20.10 56.96 26.21
CA VAL A 10 -18.72 56.41 26.13
C VAL A 10 -18.65 54.97 26.68
N VAL A 11 -19.35 54.63 27.76
CA VAL A 11 -19.44 53.25 28.29
C VAL A 11 -20.17 52.34 27.29
N MET A 12 -21.22 52.84 26.63
CA MET A 12 -21.94 52.06 25.63
C MET A 12 -21.11 51.82 24.34
N CYS A 13 -20.28 52.80 23.94
CA CYS A 13 -19.31 52.61 22.83
C CYS A 13 -18.18 51.65 23.22
N LEU A 14 -17.66 51.69 24.46
CA LEU A 14 -16.68 50.71 24.93
C LEU A 14 -17.25 49.29 25.00
N ALA A 15 -18.51 49.13 25.43
CA ALA A 15 -19.19 47.83 25.44
C ALA A 15 -19.39 47.24 24.02
N LEU A 16 -19.63 48.07 23.02
CA LEU A 16 -19.77 47.65 21.63
C LEU A 16 -18.41 47.24 21.01
N VAL A 17 -17.32 47.86 21.42
CA VAL A 17 -15.96 47.49 20.97
C VAL A 17 -15.49 46.14 21.59
N LEU A 18 -15.93 45.85 22.82
CA LEU A 18 -15.65 44.55 23.45
C LEU A 18 -16.52 43.39 22.91
N ALA A 19 -17.70 43.69 22.35
CA ALA A 19 -18.57 42.68 21.75
C ALA A 19 -18.15 42.29 20.32
N GLY A 20 -17.23 43.03 19.69
CA GLY A 20 -16.77 42.81 18.31
C GLY A 20 -15.64 41.77 18.16
N CYS A 21 -15.10 41.20 19.22
CA CYS A 21 -14.01 40.22 19.17
C CYS A 21 -14.45 38.78 19.39
N GLY A 22 -15.63 38.37 18.96
CA GLY A 22 -16.23 37.08 19.28
C GLY A 22 -16.44 36.09 18.14
N MET A 23 -16.01 36.37 16.90
CA MET A 23 -15.90 35.30 15.87
C MET A 23 -14.44 34.94 15.67
N GLY A 24 -13.84 34.35 16.70
CA GLY A 24 -12.45 33.94 16.71
C GLY A 24 -12.17 32.91 15.65
N LYS A 25 -11.30 33.26 14.70
CA LYS A 25 -10.62 32.25 13.89
C LYS A 25 -10.00 31.26 14.86
N LYS A 26 -10.39 29.98 14.75
CA LYS A 26 -9.76 28.93 15.55
C LYS A 26 -8.24 28.99 15.34
N ASP A 27 -7.49 28.99 16.42
CA ASP A 27 -6.03 28.91 16.38
C ASP A 27 -5.56 27.45 16.16
N ALA A 28 -4.30 27.26 15.83
CA ALA A 28 -3.73 25.95 15.60
C ALA A 28 -3.92 25.01 16.80
N GLY A 29 -3.80 25.52 18.02
CA GLY A 29 -3.91 24.71 19.24
C GLY A 29 -5.32 24.16 19.46
N SER A 30 -6.36 24.95 19.16
CA SER A 30 -7.74 24.49 19.27
C SER A 30 -8.07 23.43 18.21
N ILE A 31 -7.55 23.59 16.98
CA ILE A 31 -7.79 22.61 15.90
C ILE A 31 -7.05 21.30 16.21
N VAL A 32 -5.84 21.36 16.74
CA VAL A 32 -5.09 20.16 17.18
C VAL A 32 -5.87 19.38 18.25
N LYS A 33 -6.50 20.06 19.22
CA LYS A 33 -7.36 19.40 20.20
C LYS A 33 -8.61 18.77 19.57
N ASP A 34 -9.23 19.48 18.64
CA ASP A 34 -10.36 18.94 17.89
C ASP A 34 -9.95 17.72 17.07
N LEU A 35 -8.77 17.76 16.44
CA LEU A 35 -8.22 16.65 15.65
C LEU A 35 -7.91 15.43 16.52
N ASP A 36 -7.29 15.62 17.68
CA ASP A 36 -7.03 14.56 18.66
C ASP A 36 -8.34 13.91 19.13
N HIS A 37 -9.38 14.72 19.34
CA HIS A 37 -10.70 14.24 19.68
C HIS A 37 -11.35 13.41 18.55
N VAL A 38 -11.21 13.87 17.30
CA VAL A 38 -11.71 13.13 16.14
C VAL A 38 -11.02 11.77 16.05
N ILE A 39 -9.69 11.70 16.15
CA ILE A 39 -8.95 10.44 16.11
C ILE A 39 -9.40 9.48 17.23
N SER A 40 -9.55 10.01 18.45
CA SER A 40 -9.91 9.21 19.62
C SER A 40 -11.34 8.67 19.57
N LYS A 41 -12.24 9.35 18.85
CA LYS A 41 -13.66 8.98 18.76
C LYS A 41 -14.09 8.35 17.46
N SER A 42 -13.37 8.62 16.35
CA SER A 42 -13.72 8.04 15.05
C SER A 42 -13.55 6.54 15.08
N GLY A 43 -14.65 5.84 14.91
CA GLY A 43 -14.66 4.39 14.87
C GLY A 43 -13.98 3.86 13.62
N SER A 44 -14.41 4.30 12.45
CA SER A 44 -13.97 3.81 11.15
C SER A 44 -13.96 4.95 10.14
N TYR A 45 -13.34 4.75 8.98
CA TYR A 45 -13.51 5.67 7.86
C TYR A 45 -13.26 4.98 6.52
N GLN A 46 -13.81 5.58 5.48
CA GLN A 46 -13.51 5.25 4.09
C GLN A 46 -13.13 6.54 3.35
N ALA A 47 -12.13 6.43 2.49
CA ALA A 47 -11.66 7.55 1.67
C ALA A 47 -11.30 7.07 0.28
N SER A 48 -11.45 7.96 -0.70
CA SER A 48 -10.94 7.74 -2.05
C SER A 48 -10.28 9.01 -2.59
N GLY A 49 -9.39 8.85 -3.56
CA GLY A 49 -8.67 9.96 -4.15
C GLY A 49 -7.66 9.53 -5.20
N SER A 50 -6.87 10.48 -5.66
CA SER A 50 -5.73 10.24 -6.53
C SER A 50 -4.42 10.54 -5.81
N MET A 51 -3.38 9.80 -6.14
CA MET A 51 -2.02 10.02 -5.66
C MET A 51 -1.07 10.13 -6.85
N ILE A 52 -0.21 11.14 -6.80
CA ILE A 52 0.85 11.36 -7.79
C ILE A 52 2.19 11.13 -7.10
N LEU A 53 3.01 10.27 -7.68
CA LEU A 53 4.39 10.01 -7.26
C LEU A 53 5.36 10.62 -8.26
N ASN A 54 6.24 11.51 -7.79
CA ASN A 54 7.28 12.18 -8.57
C ASN A 54 8.67 11.64 -8.18
N THR A 55 8.84 10.33 -8.12
CA THR A 55 10.08 9.67 -7.67
C THR A 55 10.91 9.08 -8.80
N GLY A 56 10.36 9.02 -10.01
CA GLY A 56 10.99 8.49 -11.21
C GLY A 56 11.19 9.54 -12.31
N GLN A 57 11.44 9.11 -13.53
CA GLN A 57 11.60 9.99 -14.69
C GLN A 57 10.29 10.68 -15.09
N GLN A 58 9.16 10.02 -14.86
CA GLN A 58 7.83 10.56 -15.13
C GLN A 58 6.93 10.38 -13.92
N PRO A 59 6.03 11.34 -13.65
CA PRO A 59 5.02 11.19 -12.62
C PRO A 59 4.17 9.94 -12.84
N GLN A 60 3.92 9.21 -11.76
CA GLN A 60 3.01 8.06 -11.77
C GLN A 60 1.74 8.43 -11.02
N GLU A 61 0.61 8.12 -11.61
CA GLU A 61 -0.70 8.41 -11.02
C GLU A 61 -1.40 7.12 -10.57
N TYR A 62 -1.91 7.16 -9.34
CA TYR A 62 -2.66 6.08 -8.71
C TYR A 62 -4.03 6.55 -8.26
N GLN A 63 -5.03 5.71 -8.46
CA GLN A 63 -6.27 5.81 -7.70
C GLN A 63 -6.05 5.14 -6.35
N VAL A 64 -6.41 5.84 -5.29
CA VAL A 64 -6.21 5.39 -3.90
C VAL A 64 -7.57 5.24 -3.25
N GLU A 65 -7.80 4.09 -2.64
CA GLU A 65 -8.93 3.85 -1.75
C GLU A 65 -8.42 3.34 -0.43
N VAL A 66 -8.93 3.90 0.64
CA VAL A 66 -8.56 3.56 2.01
C VAL A 66 -9.81 3.24 2.80
N ALA A 67 -9.81 2.12 3.47
CA ALA A 67 -10.78 1.77 4.50
C ALA A 67 -10.05 1.40 5.78
N TYR A 68 -10.55 1.92 6.87
CA TYR A 68 -10.09 1.64 8.23
C TYR A 68 -11.27 1.26 9.12
N SER A 69 -11.09 0.27 9.95
CA SER A 69 -12.00 -0.09 11.04
C SER A 69 -11.21 -0.25 12.34
N PRO A 70 -11.82 0.01 13.52
CA PRO A 70 -11.22 -0.27 14.81
C PRO A 70 -10.63 -1.68 14.88
N ASP A 71 -9.75 -1.92 15.86
CA ASP A 71 -8.94 -3.13 16.00
C ASP A 71 -7.87 -3.29 14.90
N HIS A 72 -7.47 -2.14 14.30
CA HIS A 72 -6.38 -2.04 13.34
C HIS A 72 -6.63 -2.75 12.00
N PHE A 73 -7.86 -2.84 11.55
CA PHE A 73 -8.19 -3.32 10.21
C PHE A 73 -7.95 -2.21 9.18
N TYR A 74 -7.17 -2.52 8.15
CA TYR A 74 -6.91 -1.62 7.04
C TYR A 74 -7.08 -2.33 5.72
N ARG A 75 -7.63 -1.64 4.75
CA ARG A 75 -7.63 -2.01 3.35
C ARG A 75 -7.25 -0.78 2.53
N ILE A 76 -6.10 -0.83 1.89
CA ILE A 76 -5.63 0.20 0.98
C ILE A 76 -5.54 -0.40 -0.41
N SER A 77 -6.24 0.18 -1.37
CA SER A 77 -6.18 -0.20 -2.77
C SER A 77 -5.45 0.89 -3.56
N LEU A 78 -4.40 0.50 -4.24
CA LEU A 78 -3.61 1.37 -5.11
C LEU A 78 -3.73 0.84 -6.53
N THR A 79 -4.41 1.58 -7.40
CA THR A 79 -4.57 1.23 -8.81
C THR A 79 -3.75 2.19 -9.67
N ASN A 80 -2.75 1.69 -10.38
CA ASN A 80 -1.99 2.50 -11.31
C ASN A 80 -2.89 2.90 -12.49
N ALA A 81 -3.09 4.22 -12.67
CA ALA A 81 -4.01 4.75 -13.68
C ALA A 81 -3.57 4.44 -15.13
N GLY A 82 -2.27 4.33 -15.38
CA GLY A 82 -1.72 4.06 -16.72
C GLY A 82 -1.72 2.58 -17.11
N LYS A 83 -1.70 1.68 -16.13
CA LYS A 83 -1.53 0.23 -16.36
C LYS A 83 -2.76 -0.61 -15.96
N ASP A 84 -3.74 -0.01 -15.29
CA ASP A 84 -4.92 -0.69 -14.72
C ASP A 84 -4.56 -1.88 -13.81
N VAL A 85 -3.44 -1.76 -13.10
CA VAL A 85 -2.96 -2.78 -12.16
C VAL A 85 -3.30 -2.32 -10.75
N THR A 86 -4.02 -3.17 -10.02
CA THR A 86 -4.40 -2.91 -8.63
C THR A 86 -3.57 -3.76 -7.68
N GLN A 87 -3.02 -3.11 -6.67
CA GLN A 87 -2.42 -3.74 -5.51
C GLN A 87 -3.22 -3.36 -4.26
N ILE A 88 -3.45 -4.33 -3.38
CA ILE A 88 -4.19 -4.13 -2.15
C ILE A 88 -3.28 -4.46 -0.97
N VAL A 89 -3.09 -3.50 -0.07
CA VAL A 89 -2.49 -3.72 1.24
C VAL A 89 -3.64 -3.94 2.21
N LEU A 90 -3.66 -5.12 2.82
CA LEU A 90 -4.72 -5.54 3.73
C LEU A 90 -4.09 -5.85 5.10
N ARG A 91 -4.67 -5.34 6.17
CA ARG A 91 -4.38 -5.76 7.54
C ARG A 91 -5.64 -6.26 8.21
N ASN A 92 -5.56 -7.44 8.80
CA ASN A 92 -6.60 -8.05 9.60
C ASN A 92 -5.98 -8.84 10.78
N GLU A 93 -6.77 -9.63 11.49
CA GLU A 93 -6.32 -10.46 12.62
C GLU A 93 -5.22 -11.46 12.24
N GLU A 94 -5.19 -11.90 10.98
CA GLU A 94 -4.22 -12.87 10.50
C GLU A 94 -2.85 -12.25 10.18
N GLY A 95 -2.77 -10.93 9.98
CA GLY A 95 -1.55 -10.21 9.66
C GLY A 95 -1.70 -9.15 8.60
N VAL A 96 -0.60 -8.79 7.99
CA VAL A 96 -0.53 -7.84 6.87
C VAL A 96 -0.33 -8.59 5.57
N PHE A 97 -1.13 -8.27 4.57
CA PHE A 97 -1.07 -8.89 3.24
C PHE A 97 -0.84 -7.85 2.17
N VAL A 98 -0.04 -8.18 1.19
CA VAL A 98 0.03 -7.47 -0.10
C VAL A 98 -0.58 -8.38 -1.15
N LEU A 99 -1.69 -7.96 -1.71
CA LEU A 99 -2.45 -8.73 -2.68
C LEU A 99 -2.30 -8.11 -4.06
N THR A 100 -2.10 -8.94 -5.07
CA THR A 100 -2.15 -8.57 -6.48
C THR A 100 -3.16 -9.48 -7.19
N PRO A 101 -4.46 -9.15 -7.09
CA PRO A 101 -5.54 -10.08 -7.43
C PRO A 101 -5.53 -10.55 -8.89
N HIS A 102 -5.26 -9.64 -9.85
CA HIS A 102 -5.20 -9.98 -11.29
C HIS A 102 -4.11 -11.01 -11.61
N LEU A 103 -3.08 -11.13 -10.76
CA LEU A 103 -2.02 -12.13 -10.87
C LEU A 103 -2.25 -13.33 -9.95
N LYS A 104 -3.33 -13.34 -9.16
CA LYS A 104 -3.63 -14.34 -8.14
C LYS A 104 -2.48 -14.53 -7.14
N LYS A 105 -1.79 -13.42 -6.78
CA LYS A 105 -0.66 -13.42 -5.84
C LYS A 105 -1.03 -12.74 -4.55
N SER A 106 -0.58 -13.32 -3.44
CA SER A 106 -0.66 -12.73 -2.13
C SER A 106 0.63 -12.98 -1.34
N PHE A 107 1.08 -11.97 -0.62
CA PHE A 107 2.20 -12.05 0.31
C PHE A 107 1.67 -11.72 1.69
N ARG A 108 2.00 -12.54 2.69
CA ARG A 108 1.63 -12.32 4.09
C ARG A 108 2.86 -11.97 4.90
N PHE A 109 2.73 -10.97 5.76
CA PHE A 109 3.77 -10.51 6.65
C PHE A 109 3.27 -10.50 8.10
N GLN A 110 4.17 -10.78 9.05
CA GLN A 110 3.94 -10.49 10.46
C GLN A 110 4.58 -9.15 10.79
N SER A 111 3.76 -8.15 11.06
CA SER A 111 4.21 -6.79 11.33
C SER A 111 3.12 -5.99 12.06
N ASP A 112 3.56 -4.99 12.80
CA ASP A 112 2.67 -4.00 13.45
C ASP A 112 2.30 -2.83 12.51
N TRP A 113 2.57 -2.99 11.21
CA TRP A 113 2.18 -1.99 10.21
C TRP A 113 0.67 -1.68 10.30
N PRO A 114 0.21 -0.43 10.11
CA PRO A 114 1.00 0.78 9.82
C PRO A 114 1.39 1.59 11.07
N GLU A 115 1.28 1.06 12.27
CA GLU A 115 1.39 1.83 13.51
C GLU A 115 2.75 2.48 13.72
N ASN A 116 3.80 1.78 13.32
CA ASN A 116 5.18 2.24 13.45
C ASN A 116 5.68 2.98 12.21
N GLN A 117 4.82 3.15 11.20
CA GLN A 117 5.22 3.73 9.92
C GLN A 117 4.10 4.62 9.40
N GLY A 118 4.41 5.90 9.21
CA GLY A 118 3.47 6.85 8.63
C GLY A 118 3.15 6.51 7.16
N GLN A 119 1.92 6.71 6.75
CA GLN A 119 1.47 6.60 5.37
C GLN A 119 0.81 7.89 4.95
N VAL A 120 1.14 8.38 3.75
CA VAL A 120 0.70 9.70 3.24
C VAL A 120 -0.82 9.79 3.02
N TYR A 121 -1.50 8.66 2.95
CA TYR A 121 -2.93 8.55 2.70
C TYR A 121 -3.74 8.07 3.91
N LEU A 122 -3.08 7.74 5.04
CA LEU A 122 -3.78 7.31 6.26
C LEU A 122 -4.07 8.49 7.19
N PHE A 123 -5.34 8.70 7.51
CA PHE A 123 -5.78 9.79 8.39
C PHE A 123 -5.07 9.81 9.74
N GLN A 124 -4.89 8.64 10.36
CA GLN A 124 -4.18 8.53 11.64
C GLN A 124 -2.73 9.01 11.54
N SER A 125 -2.03 8.69 10.44
CA SER A 125 -0.65 9.14 10.21
C SER A 125 -0.58 10.65 10.05
N LEU A 126 -1.47 11.21 9.24
CA LEU A 126 -1.55 12.66 8.99
C LEU A 126 -1.84 13.44 10.27
N ALA A 127 -2.83 12.98 11.02
CA ALA A 127 -3.26 13.64 12.24
C ALA A 127 -2.19 13.52 13.35
N LYS A 128 -1.57 12.35 13.53
CA LYS A 128 -0.45 12.17 14.47
C LYS A 128 0.73 13.09 14.13
N SER A 129 1.05 13.29 12.85
CA SER A 129 2.13 14.20 12.43
C SER A 129 1.80 15.66 12.82
N ILE A 130 0.55 16.10 12.63
CA ILE A 130 0.12 17.44 13.04
C ILE A 130 0.20 17.61 14.56
N ILE A 131 -0.24 16.61 15.34
CA ILE A 131 -0.28 16.67 16.80
C ILE A 131 1.14 16.64 17.38
N ALA A 132 2.03 15.81 16.83
CA ALA A 132 3.37 15.60 17.35
C ALA A 132 4.35 16.75 17.06
N ASP A 133 4.20 17.41 15.91
CA ASP A 133 5.13 18.49 15.52
C ASP A 133 4.86 19.76 16.34
N LYS A 134 5.83 20.15 17.18
CA LYS A 134 5.76 21.38 18.00
C LYS A 134 6.03 22.64 17.17
N ASP A 135 6.76 22.51 16.08
CA ASP A 135 7.16 23.60 15.19
C ASP A 135 6.24 23.72 13.96
N ARG A 136 5.06 23.07 14.04
CA ARG A 136 4.05 23.10 12.97
C ARG A 136 3.69 24.51 12.57
N GLN A 137 3.67 24.76 11.27
CA GLN A 137 3.13 25.99 10.72
C GLN A 137 1.65 25.82 10.40
N PHE A 138 0.88 26.86 10.61
CA PHE A 138 -0.56 26.85 10.43
C PHE A 138 -1.02 28.06 9.64
N THR A 139 -1.83 27.81 8.64
CA THR A 139 -2.54 28.82 7.86
C THR A 139 -3.97 28.38 7.58
N THR A 140 -4.78 29.29 7.07
CA THR A 140 -6.14 28.96 6.61
C THR A 140 -6.27 29.37 5.15
N ASP A 141 -6.87 28.47 4.36
CA ASP A 141 -7.16 28.72 2.96
C ASP A 141 -8.62 28.32 2.69
N ASN A 142 -9.43 29.31 2.19
CA ASN A 142 -10.86 29.14 1.91
C ASN A 142 -11.60 28.28 2.96
N ASP A 143 -11.93 27.05 2.63
CA ASP A 143 -12.66 26.11 3.45
C ASP A 143 -11.74 25.07 4.13
N THR A 144 -10.42 25.29 4.12
CA THR A 144 -9.43 24.38 4.70
C THR A 144 -8.57 25.03 5.80
N TYR A 145 -8.17 24.21 6.75
CA TYR A 145 -7.03 24.44 7.63
C TYR A 145 -5.80 23.80 6.98
N VAL A 146 -4.70 24.51 6.96
CA VAL A 146 -3.47 24.06 6.31
C VAL A 146 -2.37 23.97 7.35
N PHE A 147 -1.84 22.78 7.53
CA PHE A 147 -0.71 22.49 8.40
C PHE A 147 0.51 22.14 7.56
N ASP A 148 1.65 22.75 7.86
CA ASP A 148 2.95 22.37 7.33
C ASP A 148 3.79 21.84 8.50
N VAL A 149 4.14 20.55 8.42
CA VAL A 149 4.74 19.78 9.51
C VAL A 149 5.91 18.93 9.02
N ALA A 150 6.75 18.49 9.95
CA ALA A 150 7.76 17.49 9.64
C ALA A 150 7.09 16.19 9.15
N ALA A 151 7.62 15.60 8.11
CA ALA A 151 7.23 14.28 7.65
C ALA A 151 7.99 13.23 8.46
N ASN A 152 7.27 12.28 9.04
CA ASN A 152 7.85 11.21 9.83
C ASN A 152 7.65 9.86 9.10
N TYR A 153 8.31 9.73 7.95
CA TYR A 153 8.31 8.53 7.15
C TYR A 153 9.68 7.85 7.21
N GLN A 154 9.74 6.56 6.97
CA GLN A 154 11.02 5.82 6.92
C GLN A 154 11.91 6.28 5.76
N ASN A 155 11.33 6.86 4.73
CA ASN A 155 12.06 7.44 3.64
C ASN A 155 12.51 8.86 4.00
N GLU A 156 13.80 9.04 4.33
CA GLU A 156 14.42 10.32 4.70
C GLU A 156 14.34 11.39 3.60
N GLN A 157 14.03 11.04 2.36
CA GLN A 157 13.76 12.03 1.30
C GLN A 157 12.45 12.78 1.57
N LEU A 158 11.52 12.16 2.25
CA LEU A 158 10.22 12.74 2.60
C LEU A 158 10.38 13.50 3.91
N SER A 159 10.76 14.77 3.86
CA SER A 159 11.17 15.56 5.03
C SER A 159 10.08 16.49 5.56
N ARG A 160 9.22 16.99 4.70
CA ARG A 160 8.13 17.92 5.05
C ARG A 160 6.83 17.45 4.45
N GLN A 161 5.72 17.71 5.15
CA GLN A 161 4.39 17.47 4.60
C GLN A 161 3.44 18.63 4.88
N LYS A 162 2.67 18.98 3.87
CA LYS A 162 1.62 19.98 3.94
C LYS A 162 0.27 19.31 3.82
N ILE A 163 -0.62 19.57 4.78
CA ILE A 163 -1.88 18.85 4.94
C ILE A 163 -3.02 19.86 4.97
N TRP A 164 -3.99 19.72 4.07
CA TRP A 164 -5.21 20.52 4.02
C TRP A 164 -6.35 19.72 4.62
N LEU A 165 -6.94 20.24 5.71
CA LEU A 165 -8.08 19.65 6.39
C LEU A 165 -9.33 20.49 6.15
N ASN A 166 -10.45 19.85 5.89
CA ASN A 166 -11.75 20.50 5.81
C ASN A 166 -12.09 21.19 7.14
N LYS A 167 -12.50 22.47 7.12
CA LYS A 167 -12.77 23.25 8.34
C LYS A 167 -13.91 22.70 9.19
N LYS A 168 -14.87 21.99 8.57
CA LYS A 168 -16.06 21.49 9.27
C LYS A 168 -15.85 20.10 9.84
N THR A 169 -15.24 19.21 9.06
CA THR A 169 -15.14 17.78 9.39
C THR A 169 -13.74 17.36 9.84
N LEU A 170 -12.71 18.16 9.61
CA LEU A 170 -11.30 17.84 9.75
C LEU A 170 -10.81 16.68 8.86
N ALA A 171 -11.64 16.22 7.93
CA ALA A 171 -11.25 15.26 6.92
C ALA A 171 -10.13 15.85 6.02
N PRO A 172 -9.12 15.07 5.65
CA PRO A 172 -8.09 15.52 4.73
C PRO A 172 -8.68 15.75 3.34
N LYS A 173 -8.27 16.83 2.68
CA LYS A 173 -8.60 17.15 1.29
C LYS A 173 -7.40 16.95 0.37
N GLN A 174 -6.24 17.34 0.86
CA GLN A 174 -4.99 17.23 0.11
C GLN A 174 -3.82 17.01 1.06
N VAL A 175 -2.83 16.28 0.59
CA VAL A 175 -1.53 16.12 1.23
C VAL A 175 -0.45 16.29 0.18
N GLN A 176 0.59 17.05 0.49
CA GLN A 176 1.82 17.12 -0.29
C GLN A 176 2.98 16.77 0.60
N VAL A 177 3.83 15.86 0.15
CA VAL A 177 5.07 15.50 0.85
C VAL A 177 6.24 15.89 -0.04
N SER A 178 7.20 16.60 0.54
CA SER A 178 8.34 17.16 -0.17
C SER A 178 9.67 16.74 0.45
N ASP A 179 10.71 16.83 -0.36
CA ASP A 179 12.10 16.72 0.09
C ASP A 179 12.55 17.98 0.85
N ALA A 180 13.81 17.98 1.31
CA ALA A 180 14.44 19.12 2.00
C ALA A 180 14.57 20.38 1.11
N ASN A 181 14.48 20.22 -0.22
CA ASN A 181 14.53 21.33 -1.19
C ASN A 181 13.13 21.81 -1.57
N HIS A 182 12.10 21.36 -0.89
CA HIS A 182 10.68 21.63 -1.17
C HIS A 182 10.16 21.10 -2.52
N ASN A 183 10.84 20.15 -3.16
CA ASN A 183 10.29 19.46 -4.31
C ASN A 183 9.21 18.50 -3.85
N VAL A 184 8.01 18.62 -4.42
CA VAL A 184 6.89 17.73 -4.08
C VAL A 184 7.15 16.36 -4.71
N LEU A 185 7.36 15.35 -3.88
CA LEU A 185 7.59 13.97 -4.28
C LEU A 185 6.32 13.14 -4.29
N VAL A 186 5.39 13.43 -3.36
CA VAL A 186 4.10 12.74 -3.27
C VAL A 186 3.00 13.77 -3.10
N GLN A 187 1.93 13.64 -3.85
CA GLN A 187 0.69 14.42 -3.67
C GLN A 187 -0.51 13.49 -3.66
N VAL A 188 -1.36 13.62 -2.64
CA VAL A 188 -2.64 12.92 -2.53
C VAL A 188 -3.76 13.96 -2.55
N ASN A 189 -4.76 13.75 -3.40
CA ASN A 189 -5.98 14.56 -3.46
C ASN A 189 -7.17 13.65 -3.13
N PHE A 190 -7.82 13.89 -2.01
CA PHE A 190 -8.99 13.12 -1.59
C PHE A 190 -10.24 13.67 -2.30
N THR A 191 -10.96 12.79 -2.98
CA THR A 191 -12.25 13.09 -3.64
C THR A 191 -13.42 12.80 -2.73
N SER A 192 -13.30 11.81 -1.85
CA SER A 192 -14.27 11.51 -0.81
C SER A 192 -13.59 11.13 0.49
N PHE A 193 -14.24 11.47 1.60
CA PHE A 193 -13.82 11.06 2.94
C PHE A 193 -15.04 10.97 3.86
N GLU A 194 -15.33 9.79 4.34
CA GLU A 194 -16.48 9.50 5.20
C GLU A 194 -15.99 8.88 6.51
N PHE A 195 -16.31 9.52 7.64
CA PHE A 195 -16.14 8.96 8.98
C PHE A 195 -17.30 8.05 9.32
N ASP A 196 -17.08 7.11 10.23
CA ASP A 196 -18.06 6.14 10.73
C ASP A 196 -18.66 5.25 9.62
N ALA A 197 -17.87 4.98 8.57
CA ALA A 197 -18.21 4.08 7.48
C ALA A 197 -18.52 2.66 8.02
N LYS A 198 -19.50 2.00 7.45
CA LYS A 198 -19.88 0.64 7.83
C LYS A 198 -19.31 -0.36 6.83
N PHE A 199 -18.74 -1.43 7.33
CA PHE A 199 -18.16 -2.49 6.53
C PHE A 199 -18.82 -3.84 6.83
N ASP A 200 -18.96 -4.65 5.80
CA ASP A 200 -19.37 -6.05 5.96
C ASP A 200 -18.30 -6.83 6.72
N LYS A 201 -18.67 -7.93 7.36
CA LYS A 201 -17.77 -8.77 8.17
C LYS A 201 -16.57 -9.31 7.41
N ASP A 202 -16.73 -9.55 6.11
CA ASP A 202 -15.71 -10.11 5.22
C ASP A 202 -14.94 -9.06 4.43
N PHE A 203 -15.23 -7.76 4.63
CA PHE A 203 -14.61 -6.66 3.87
C PHE A 203 -13.08 -6.66 3.98
N PHE A 204 -12.55 -7.02 5.15
CA PHE A 204 -11.11 -7.09 5.42
C PHE A 204 -10.55 -8.53 5.34
N GLN A 205 -11.30 -9.47 4.73
CA GLN A 205 -10.81 -10.84 4.53
C GLN A 205 -10.05 -10.98 3.22
N MET A 206 -8.99 -11.76 3.24
CA MET A 206 -8.09 -11.95 2.10
C MET A 206 -8.83 -12.56 0.90
N GLU A 207 -9.68 -13.55 1.12
CA GLU A 207 -10.41 -14.27 0.08
C GLU A 207 -11.32 -13.35 -0.73
N ARG A 208 -12.08 -12.48 -0.05
CA ARG A 208 -12.94 -11.49 -0.71
C ARG A 208 -12.13 -10.55 -1.58
N ASN A 209 -11.01 -10.06 -1.07
CA ASN A 209 -10.15 -9.11 -1.77
C ASN A 209 -9.39 -9.73 -2.93
N MET A 210 -9.16 -11.03 -2.92
CA MET A 210 -8.58 -11.77 -4.05
C MET A 210 -9.59 -12.06 -5.16
N THR A 211 -10.89 -12.16 -4.85
CA THR A 211 -11.94 -12.50 -5.82
C THR A 211 -12.70 -11.27 -6.34
N SER A 212 -12.83 -10.22 -5.52
CA SER A 212 -13.65 -9.03 -5.80
C SER A 212 -12.80 -7.77 -5.97
N TRP A 213 -11.66 -7.86 -6.62
CA TRP A 213 -10.72 -6.76 -6.78
C TRP A 213 -11.21 -5.63 -7.71
N ASN A 214 -12.19 -5.90 -8.58
CA ASN A 214 -12.73 -4.90 -9.47
C ASN A 214 -13.83 -4.08 -8.78
N LEU A 215 -13.43 -3.01 -8.09
CA LEU A 215 -14.30 -2.12 -7.29
C LEU A 215 -15.40 -1.44 -8.11
N LYS A 216 -15.28 -1.37 -9.42
CA LYS A 216 -16.34 -0.84 -10.30
C LYS A 216 -17.62 -1.70 -10.26
N THR A 217 -17.55 -2.90 -9.71
CA THR A 217 -18.67 -3.83 -9.57
C THR A 217 -19.16 -4.04 -8.14
N LEU A 218 -18.52 -3.41 -7.14
CA LEU A 218 -19.06 -3.41 -5.78
C LEU A 218 -20.28 -2.47 -5.73
N PRO A 219 -21.46 -2.95 -5.29
CA PRO A 219 -22.59 -2.06 -5.11
C PRO A 219 -22.19 -0.99 -4.06
N THR A 220 -22.20 0.26 -4.47
CA THR A 220 -22.17 1.40 -3.56
C THR A 220 -23.39 1.25 -2.67
N MET A 221 -23.22 1.11 -1.37
CA MET A 221 -24.30 1.05 -0.37
C MET A 221 -25.00 2.43 -0.23
N ALA A 222 -25.39 3.02 -1.33
CA ALA A 222 -26.14 4.28 -1.38
C ALA A 222 -27.44 4.18 -2.20
N GLU A 223 -28.03 2.96 -2.30
CA GLU A 223 -29.33 2.85 -2.94
C GLU A 223 -30.12 1.67 -2.36
N ALA A 224 -30.57 1.84 -1.14
CA ALA A 224 -31.61 1.00 -0.53
C ALA A 224 -32.52 1.87 0.36
N ALA A 225 -33.18 2.85 -0.26
CA ALA A 225 -34.40 3.44 0.26
C ALA A 225 -35.31 3.72 -0.93
N ASP A 226 -36.43 2.99 -0.96
CA ASP A 226 -37.56 3.06 -1.86
C ASP A 226 -37.56 2.12 -3.06
N ALA A 227 -38.17 0.95 -2.84
CA ALA A 227 -39.09 0.34 -3.79
C ALA A 227 -40.07 -0.55 -3.05
N ASP A 228 -41.24 -0.03 -2.94
CA ASP A 228 -42.52 -0.59 -2.51
C ASP A 228 -42.89 -1.88 -3.25
N HIS A 229 -43.53 -2.79 -2.54
CA HIS A 229 -44.07 -4.05 -3.02
C HIS A 229 -45.20 -3.86 -4.04
N PRO A 230 -45.60 -4.87 -4.91
CA PRO A 230 -46.43 -5.92 -4.41
C PRO A 230 -46.20 -7.36 -4.98
N ALA A 231 -46.72 -8.30 -4.22
CA ALA A 231 -46.75 -9.73 -4.37
C ALA A 231 -47.60 -10.26 -5.55
N ALA A 232 -47.23 -11.46 -6.07
CA ALA A 232 -48.07 -12.61 -6.43
C ALA A 232 -47.19 -13.72 -6.99
N GLY A 233 -47.10 -14.87 -6.35
CA GLY A 233 -48.02 -15.98 -6.52
C GLY A 233 -47.42 -17.19 -7.21
N GLY A 234 -47.06 -18.24 -6.45
CA GLY A 234 -47.40 -19.62 -6.74
C GLY A 234 -46.46 -20.48 -7.59
N LYS A 235 -45.82 -21.47 -7.13
CA LYS A 235 -46.23 -22.86 -6.86
C LYS A 235 -45.03 -23.80 -6.64
N SER A 236 -45.15 -24.54 -5.58
CA SER A 236 -44.46 -25.77 -5.19
C SER A 236 -44.55 -26.86 -6.24
N VAL A 237 -43.46 -27.63 -6.41
CA VAL A 237 -43.54 -29.08 -6.67
C VAL A 237 -42.36 -29.76 -5.96
N THR A 238 -42.74 -30.61 -5.04
CA THR A 238 -42.03 -31.67 -4.33
C THR A 238 -41.75 -32.85 -5.26
N ASP A 239 -40.63 -33.56 -5.07
CA ASP A 239 -40.48 -35.01 -4.85
C ASP A 239 -39.01 -35.37 -4.80
N LYS A 240 -38.55 -35.86 -3.70
CA LYS A 240 -38.47 -37.21 -3.07
C LYS A 240 -37.49 -38.19 -3.72
N ASN A 241 -36.51 -38.53 -2.85
CA ASN A 241 -36.08 -39.92 -2.52
C ASN A 241 -35.07 -40.59 -3.46
N LEU A 242 -34.04 -41.25 -3.01
CA LEU A 242 -33.75 -42.37 -2.08
C LEU A 242 -32.25 -42.60 -1.99
N SER A 243 -31.65 -42.67 -0.82
CA SER A 243 -31.09 -43.83 -0.10
C SER A 243 -30.03 -44.68 -0.82
N ALA A 244 -28.85 -44.66 -0.30
CA ALA A 244 -28.24 -45.55 0.71
C ALA A 244 -27.38 -46.70 0.18
N THR A 245 -26.36 -47.02 1.00
CA THR A 245 -25.51 -48.21 1.14
C THR A 245 -24.21 -48.16 0.37
N GLY A 246 -23.02 -48.14 0.99
CA GLY A 246 -22.53 -49.00 2.07
C GLY A 246 -21.46 -49.91 1.52
N GLY A 247 -20.33 -49.97 2.14
CA GLY A 247 -19.35 -50.99 1.81
C GLY A 247 -17.89 -50.62 2.13
N GLN A 248 -17.52 -51.10 3.23
CA GLN A 248 -16.25 -51.15 3.95
C GLN A 248 -15.24 -52.16 3.36
N SER A 249 -14.02 -51.99 3.86
CA SER A 249 -12.94 -52.99 4.09
C SER A 249 -11.88 -53.14 2.99
N ASP A 250 -10.68 -53.17 3.32
CA ASP A 250 -9.66 -53.63 4.19
C ASP A 250 -8.33 -53.93 3.45
N GLN A 251 -7.25 -53.49 4.06
CA GLN A 251 -5.96 -54.15 4.28
C GLN A 251 -5.23 -54.87 3.13
N ALA A 252 -3.99 -54.71 2.86
CA ALA A 252 -2.79 -55.08 3.55
C ALA A 252 -1.55 -55.00 2.66
N ALA A 253 -0.49 -54.48 3.17
CA ALA A 253 0.88 -54.96 3.35
C ALA A 253 1.53 -55.85 2.27
N GLY A 254 2.78 -55.54 1.95
CA GLY A 254 3.71 -56.49 1.37
C GLY A 254 5.02 -55.87 0.93
N GLN A 255 6.00 -56.16 1.68
CA GLN A 255 7.43 -55.86 1.65
C GLN A 255 8.20 -56.52 0.50
N ALA A 256 9.44 -55.97 0.36
CA ALA A 256 10.76 -56.58 0.14
C ALA A 256 11.31 -56.59 -1.29
N GLN A 257 12.36 -55.86 -1.44
CA GLN A 257 13.80 -56.26 -1.45
C GLN A 257 14.36 -56.87 -2.76
N ASP A 258 15.48 -56.30 -3.09
CA ASP A 258 16.79 -56.82 -3.52
C ASP A 258 17.17 -56.81 -5.03
N GLY A 259 18.32 -56.20 -5.31
CA GLY A 259 19.50 -56.86 -5.76
C GLY A 259 20.16 -56.28 -7.01
N GLN A 260 21.22 -55.52 -6.83
CA GLN A 260 22.52 -55.53 -7.54
C GLN A 260 22.64 -55.98 -9.01
N LYS A 261 23.29 -55.23 -9.91
CA LYS A 261 24.73 -55.31 -10.18
C LYS A 261 25.19 -54.52 -11.40
N ALA A 262 26.31 -53.86 -11.24
CA ALA A 262 27.05 -53.10 -12.23
C ALA A 262 27.61 -53.97 -13.37
N THR A 263 27.75 -53.36 -14.56
CA THR A 263 28.89 -53.60 -15.43
C THR A 263 29.17 -52.42 -16.38
N ALA A 264 30.45 -52.06 -16.44
CA ALA A 264 31.03 -51.03 -17.27
C ALA A 264 31.27 -51.52 -18.71
N ALA A 265 31.12 -50.62 -19.69
CA ALA A 265 31.91 -50.62 -20.91
C ALA A 265 31.81 -49.25 -21.66
N LYS A 266 32.95 -48.70 -22.00
CA LYS A 266 33.25 -47.55 -22.89
C LYS A 266 33.83 -48.13 -24.18
N PRO A 267 34.13 -47.34 -25.27
CA PRO A 267 33.49 -46.13 -25.84
C PRO A 267 33.16 -46.31 -27.33
N GLY A 268 32.30 -45.46 -27.86
CA GLY A 268 32.11 -45.33 -29.32
C GLY A 268 31.73 -43.86 -29.64
N THR A 269 32.66 -43.20 -30.32
CA THR A 269 32.51 -41.90 -30.97
C THR A 269 31.43 -41.93 -32.03
N ASP A 270 30.40 -41.13 -31.89
CA ASP A 270 29.67 -40.66 -33.08
C ASP A 270 29.17 -39.23 -32.86
N THR A 271 29.60 -38.36 -33.78
CA THR A 271 29.34 -36.95 -33.87
C THR A 271 27.98 -36.74 -34.50
N THR A 272 26.94 -36.48 -33.71
CA THR A 272 25.71 -35.91 -34.19
C THR A 272 25.33 -34.73 -33.30
N LYS A 273 25.45 -33.56 -33.91
CA LYS A 273 25.03 -32.27 -33.41
C LYS A 273 23.55 -32.31 -32.94
N PRO A 274 23.27 -32.05 -31.65
CA PRO A 274 21.88 -31.84 -31.25
C PRO A 274 21.45 -30.45 -31.71
N THR A 275 20.53 -30.43 -32.63
CA THR A 275 19.70 -29.24 -32.90
C THR A 275 18.91 -28.94 -31.64
N ALA A 276 19.40 -28.01 -30.86
CA ALA A 276 18.67 -27.46 -29.73
C ALA A 276 17.41 -26.74 -30.28
N ALA A 277 16.27 -27.39 -30.12
CA ALA A 277 15.01 -26.69 -30.11
C ALA A 277 15.05 -25.71 -28.92
N ALA A 278 15.47 -24.49 -29.19
CA ALA A 278 15.33 -23.37 -28.25
C ALA A 278 13.82 -23.21 -28.04
N SER A 279 13.33 -23.73 -26.89
CA SER A 279 12.09 -23.23 -26.32
C SER A 279 12.29 -21.71 -26.24
N LYS A 280 11.44 -20.92 -26.92
CA LYS A 280 11.37 -19.48 -26.75
C LYS A 280 11.08 -19.21 -25.28
N ALA A 281 12.14 -19.03 -24.48
CA ALA A 281 12.05 -18.38 -23.19
C ALA A 281 11.47 -16.99 -23.52
N GLN A 282 10.28 -16.70 -23.02
CA GLN A 282 9.77 -15.34 -23.05
C GLN A 282 10.84 -14.46 -22.42
N SER A 283 11.44 -13.58 -23.22
CA SER A 283 12.40 -12.61 -22.73
C SER A 283 11.70 -11.79 -21.67
N ILE A 284 12.19 -11.89 -20.44
CA ILE A 284 11.73 -11.04 -19.34
C ILE A 284 12.23 -9.64 -19.70
N GLY A 285 11.29 -8.71 -19.93
CA GLY A 285 11.67 -7.30 -20.05
C GLY A 285 12.38 -6.87 -18.77
N ILE A 286 13.63 -6.39 -18.89
CA ILE A 286 14.48 -6.02 -17.76
C ILE A 286 14.07 -4.63 -17.25
N ILE A 287 13.85 -4.49 -15.96
CA ILE A 287 13.47 -3.25 -15.30
C ILE A 287 14.70 -2.70 -14.56
N GLU A 288 15.33 -1.67 -15.11
CA GLU A 288 16.48 -1.03 -14.48
C GLU A 288 16.02 0.16 -13.64
N PRO A 289 16.49 0.31 -12.38
CA PRO A 289 16.13 1.48 -11.58
C PRO A 289 16.64 2.76 -12.26
N SER A 290 15.80 3.79 -12.32
CA SER A 290 16.14 5.11 -12.88
C SER A 290 17.08 5.93 -12.00
N TYR A 291 17.25 5.52 -10.74
CA TYR A 291 18.19 6.10 -9.77
C TYR A 291 19.20 5.06 -9.33
N LEU A 292 20.46 5.46 -9.27
CA LEU A 292 21.56 4.73 -8.62
C LEU A 292 22.26 5.66 -7.63
N PRO A 293 22.74 5.15 -6.49
CA PRO A 293 23.58 5.92 -5.58
C PRO A 293 24.84 6.46 -6.29
N LYS A 294 25.33 7.61 -5.83
CA LYS A 294 26.53 8.23 -6.39
C LYS A 294 27.70 7.23 -6.40
N ASP A 295 28.45 7.23 -7.49
CA ASP A 295 29.62 6.35 -7.72
C ASP A 295 29.28 4.85 -7.73
N VAL A 296 28.04 4.50 -8.06
CA VAL A 296 27.59 3.13 -8.31
C VAL A 296 27.22 2.99 -9.78
N VAL A 297 27.66 1.91 -10.41
CA VAL A 297 27.40 1.60 -11.80
C VAL A 297 26.94 0.15 -11.94
N LYS A 298 26.15 -0.10 -12.98
CA LYS A 298 25.76 -1.47 -13.33
C LYS A 298 26.99 -2.25 -13.80
N GLN A 299 27.19 -3.43 -13.23
CA GLN A 299 28.30 -4.30 -13.60
C GLN A 299 27.90 -5.24 -14.72
N ASP A 300 26.85 -6.00 -14.52
CA ASP A 300 26.36 -6.99 -15.50
C ASP A 300 24.89 -7.33 -15.27
N ILE A 301 24.34 -8.07 -16.24
CA ILE A 301 23.00 -8.65 -16.21
C ILE A 301 23.15 -10.11 -16.58
N THR A 302 22.48 -11.00 -15.84
CA THR A 302 22.55 -12.45 -16.06
C THR A 302 21.15 -13.06 -15.96
N ASP A 303 20.74 -13.78 -16.99
CA ASP A 303 19.54 -14.59 -16.92
C ASP A 303 19.76 -15.76 -15.97
N MET A 304 18.80 -16.01 -15.10
CA MET A 304 18.85 -17.10 -14.13
C MET A 304 17.48 -17.75 -13.95
N LYS A 305 17.44 -18.81 -13.20
CA LYS A 305 16.20 -19.42 -12.70
C LYS A 305 16.21 -19.37 -11.19
N LEU A 306 15.09 -18.93 -10.61
CA LEU A 306 14.87 -19.00 -9.18
C LEU A 306 13.77 -20.03 -8.93
N SER A 307 14.15 -21.22 -8.46
CA SER A 307 13.28 -22.39 -8.48
C SER A 307 12.88 -22.73 -9.93
N GLU A 308 11.59 -22.67 -10.26
CA GLU A 308 11.07 -22.91 -11.60
C GLU A 308 10.79 -21.63 -12.39
N ASP A 309 10.87 -20.49 -11.73
CA ASP A 309 10.53 -19.20 -12.32
C ASP A 309 11.74 -18.59 -13.05
N ALA A 310 11.47 -17.97 -14.19
CA ALA A 310 12.47 -17.20 -14.90
C ALA A 310 12.80 -15.93 -14.10
N ALA A 311 14.08 -15.63 -13.98
CA ALA A 311 14.58 -14.48 -13.23
C ALA A 311 15.74 -13.81 -13.96
N VAL A 312 15.97 -12.54 -13.64
CA VAL A 312 17.12 -11.77 -14.09
C VAL A 312 17.86 -11.22 -12.89
N LEU A 313 19.17 -11.37 -12.89
CA LEU A 313 20.07 -10.83 -11.87
C LEU A 313 20.82 -9.64 -12.46
N LEU A 314 20.62 -8.46 -11.87
CA LEU A 314 21.40 -7.25 -12.16
C LEU A 314 22.38 -7.04 -11.02
N ARG A 315 23.65 -6.87 -11.34
CA ARG A 315 24.68 -6.56 -10.33
C ARG A 315 25.20 -5.14 -10.50
N TYR A 316 25.37 -4.48 -9.36
CA TYR A 316 25.84 -3.10 -9.25
C TYR A 316 27.07 -3.05 -8.35
N LYS A 317 28.05 -2.22 -8.72
CA LYS A 317 29.29 -2.04 -7.99
C LYS A 317 29.72 -0.59 -7.94
N GLY A 318 30.54 -0.26 -6.95
CA GLY A 318 31.12 1.06 -6.77
C GLY A 318 31.29 1.41 -5.31
N LYS A 319 30.83 2.59 -4.93
CA LYS A 319 30.79 2.98 -3.51
C LYS A 319 30.02 1.96 -2.65
N TYR A 320 28.97 1.39 -3.22
CA TYR A 320 28.19 0.31 -2.64
C TYR A 320 28.05 -0.82 -3.64
N ASN A 321 27.91 -2.06 -3.12
CA ASN A 321 27.72 -3.25 -3.93
C ASN A 321 26.38 -3.86 -3.61
N PHE A 322 25.55 -4.10 -4.62
CA PHE A 322 24.26 -4.77 -4.44
C PHE A 322 23.83 -5.53 -5.68
N SER A 323 22.91 -6.44 -5.47
CA SER A 323 22.27 -7.22 -6.52
C SER A 323 20.77 -6.94 -6.51
N LEU A 324 20.18 -6.79 -7.68
CA LEU A 324 18.74 -6.71 -7.87
C LEU A 324 18.31 -7.95 -8.68
N ILE A 325 17.44 -8.75 -8.10
CA ILE A 325 16.86 -9.91 -8.76
C ILE A 325 15.42 -9.59 -9.11
N GLU A 326 15.06 -9.77 -10.36
CA GLU A 326 13.70 -9.65 -10.88
C GLU A 326 13.16 -11.03 -11.17
N VAL A 327 12.04 -11.40 -10.61
CA VAL A 327 11.39 -12.69 -10.79
C VAL A 327 9.97 -12.46 -11.27
N ARG A 328 9.53 -13.22 -12.26
CA ARG A 328 8.12 -13.31 -12.66
C ARG A 328 7.54 -14.64 -12.20
N PRO A 329 7.16 -14.75 -10.93
CA PRO A 329 6.70 -16.01 -10.40
C PRO A 329 5.39 -16.40 -11.08
N GLN A 330 5.25 -17.68 -11.47
CA GLN A 330 3.96 -18.23 -11.85
C GLN A 330 3.05 -18.22 -10.61
N ALA A 331 1.72 -18.10 -10.83
CA ALA A 331 0.75 -17.91 -9.77
C ALA A 331 1.02 -18.84 -8.57
N LYS A 332 1.37 -18.27 -7.43
CA LYS A 332 1.55 -19.01 -6.18
C LYS A 332 1.15 -18.19 -4.96
N SER A 333 0.63 -18.94 -4.01
CA SER A 333 0.16 -18.55 -2.71
C SER A 333 1.30 -18.20 -1.75
N VAL A 334 0.99 -17.25 -0.89
CA VAL A 334 1.49 -16.93 0.45
C VAL A 334 2.86 -17.46 0.82
N SER A 335 3.84 -16.57 0.85
CA SER A 335 5.06 -16.74 1.63
C SER A 335 4.96 -15.89 2.90
N LEU A 336 5.12 -16.51 4.07
CA LEU A 336 5.29 -15.79 5.32
C LEU A 336 6.73 -15.26 5.36
N GLN A 337 6.91 -13.95 5.26
CA GLN A 337 8.21 -13.32 5.34
C GLN A 337 8.32 -12.55 6.67
N PRO A 338 9.16 -12.98 7.62
CA PRO A 338 9.49 -12.15 8.78
C PRO A 338 10.37 -10.99 8.31
N GLY A 339 10.07 -9.78 8.75
CA GLY A 339 10.87 -8.60 8.41
C GLY A 339 10.18 -7.30 8.74
N THR A 340 10.91 -6.20 8.54
CA THR A 340 10.37 -4.85 8.71
C THR A 340 9.69 -4.42 7.42
N ILE A 341 8.42 -4.01 7.51
CA ILE A 341 7.69 -3.45 6.36
C ILE A 341 8.24 -2.06 6.05
N VAL A 342 8.46 -1.78 4.79
CA VAL A 342 8.96 -0.51 4.25
C VAL A 342 7.96 0.03 3.24
N ASP A 343 7.56 1.29 3.41
CA ASP A 343 6.73 1.99 2.42
C ASP A 343 7.57 2.46 1.23
N LEU A 344 7.19 2.03 0.05
CA LEU A 344 7.79 2.43 -1.22
C LEU A 344 6.90 3.43 -1.99
N GLY A 345 5.83 3.93 -1.35
CA GLY A 345 4.88 4.88 -1.94
C GLY A 345 3.86 4.23 -2.87
N PHE A 346 4.29 3.44 -3.84
CA PHE A 346 3.43 2.70 -4.78
C PHE A 346 3.10 1.27 -4.30
N THR A 347 3.86 0.75 -3.36
CA THR A 347 3.72 -0.58 -2.76
C THR A 347 4.39 -0.60 -1.40
N ILE A 348 4.24 -1.68 -0.68
CA ILE A 348 5.07 -1.96 0.49
C ILE A 348 6.08 -3.05 0.18
N GLY A 349 7.29 -2.89 0.72
CA GLY A 349 8.36 -3.88 0.70
C GLY A 349 8.60 -4.49 2.07
N VAL A 350 9.43 -5.53 2.11
CA VAL A 350 9.89 -6.17 3.34
C VAL A 350 11.39 -6.17 3.37
N LEU A 351 11.93 -5.57 4.41
CA LEU A 351 13.35 -5.55 4.71
C LEU A 351 13.66 -6.68 5.70
N THR A 352 14.59 -7.54 5.33
CA THR A 352 15.07 -8.67 6.15
C THR A 352 16.58 -8.62 6.32
N GLY A 353 17.09 -9.21 7.40
CA GLY A 353 18.51 -9.33 7.70
C GLY A 353 19.12 -8.05 8.29
N ASP A 354 20.19 -8.23 9.07
CA ASP A 354 20.91 -7.15 9.76
C ASP A 354 22.20 -6.77 9.04
N GLU A 355 23.14 -7.72 8.89
CA GLU A 355 24.41 -7.49 8.18
C GLU A 355 24.25 -7.59 6.67
N LYS A 356 23.54 -8.62 6.20
CA LYS A 356 23.14 -8.78 4.79
C LYS A 356 21.67 -8.49 4.68
N LYS A 357 21.36 -7.29 4.23
CA LYS A 357 19.99 -6.80 4.07
C LYS A 357 19.42 -7.23 2.74
N THR A 358 18.15 -7.61 2.76
CA THR A 358 17.37 -7.87 1.54
C THR A 358 16.06 -7.12 1.63
N LEU A 359 15.80 -6.24 0.66
CA LEU A 359 14.51 -5.59 0.48
C LEU A 359 13.76 -6.30 -0.64
N THR A 360 12.60 -6.86 -0.31
CA THR A 360 11.73 -7.57 -1.25
C THR A 360 10.44 -6.78 -1.43
N TRP A 361 10.02 -6.58 -2.67
CA TRP A 361 8.74 -5.95 -3.00
C TRP A 361 8.18 -6.53 -4.30
N THR A 362 6.93 -6.20 -4.60
CA THR A 362 6.29 -6.56 -5.86
C THR A 362 5.75 -5.32 -6.54
N ASN A 363 5.94 -5.24 -7.85
CA ASN A 363 5.33 -4.24 -8.71
C ASN A 363 4.98 -4.84 -10.06
N ASP A 364 3.79 -4.57 -10.58
CA ASP A 364 3.31 -5.05 -11.89
C ASP A 364 3.54 -6.55 -12.16
N GLY A 365 3.43 -7.36 -11.10
CA GLY A 365 3.61 -8.81 -11.18
C GLY A 365 5.04 -9.29 -11.21
N VAL A 366 6.00 -8.40 -11.14
CA VAL A 366 7.41 -8.70 -10.95
C VAL A 366 7.72 -8.65 -9.46
N GLU A 367 8.36 -9.68 -8.95
CA GLU A 367 8.96 -9.66 -7.62
C GLU A 367 10.40 -9.20 -7.73
N PHE A 368 10.75 -8.23 -6.92
CA PHE A 368 12.09 -7.67 -6.83
C PHE A 368 12.73 -8.06 -5.50
N ARG A 369 14.01 -8.39 -5.53
CA ARG A 369 14.83 -8.64 -4.35
C ARG A 369 16.15 -7.89 -4.48
N LEU A 370 16.31 -6.83 -3.70
CA LEU A 370 17.54 -6.06 -3.61
C LEU A 370 18.34 -6.56 -2.40
N ALA A 371 19.49 -7.17 -2.65
CA ALA A 371 20.36 -7.74 -1.60
C ALA A 371 21.70 -6.99 -1.56
N THR A 372 22.15 -6.67 -0.34
CA THR A 372 23.40 -5.93 -0.10
C THR A 372 23.98 -6.21 1.28
N GLY A 373 25.29 -5.95 1.44
CA GLY A 373 25.98 -5.91 2.74
C GLY A 373 26.42 -4.51 3.16
N ASP A 374 26.38 -3.52 2.27
CA ASP A 374 26.96 -2.20 2.50
C ASP A 374 26.07 -1.01 2.10
N LEU A 375 24.99 -1.24 1.33
CA LEU A 375 24.08 -0.16 0.92
C LEU A 375 23.17 0.24 2.10
N PRO A 376 23.11 1.51 2.50
CA PRO A 376 22.21 1.99 3.54
C PRO A 376 20.74 1.76 3.19
N THR A 377 19.90 1.54 4.19
CA THR A 377 18.46 1.25 4.00
C THR A 377 17.73 2.35 3.23
N ASN A 378 18.05 3.63 3.50
CA ASN A 378 17.48 4.75 2.76
C ASN A 378 17.85 4.75 1.28
N GLU A 379 19.07 4.32 0.93
CA GLU A 379 19.48 4.17 -0.47
C GLU A 379 18.81 2.95 -1.12
N MET A 380 18.61 1.85 -0.38
CA MET A 380 17.83 0.70 -0.87
C MET A 380 16.41 1.11 -1.24
N ILE A 381 15.76 1.92 -0.39
CA ILE A 381 14.42 2.46 -0.63
C ILE A 381 14.39 3.31 -1.92
N LYS A 382 15.35 4.21 -2.10
CA LYS A 382 15.45 5.04 -3.30
C LYS A 382 15.59 4.21 -4.59
N VAL A 383 16.47 3.20 -4.55
CA VAL A 383 16.66 2.28 -5.69
C VAL A 383 15.38 1.52 -5.97
N ALA A 384 14.68 1.02 -4.93
CA ALA A 384 13.42 0.32 -5.09
C ALA A 384 12.32 1.23 -5.67
N MET A 385 12.15 2.45 -5.15
CA MET A 385 11.21 3.44 -5.68
C MET A 385 11.49 3.79 -7.14
N ALA A 386 12.76 3.80 -7.53
CA ALA A 386 13.20 4.11 -8.89
C ALA A 386 12.96 2.99 -9.91
N THR A 387 12.46 1.83 -9.50
CA THR A 387 11.97 0.78 -10.41
C THR A 387 10.53 1.05 -10.88
N GLU A 388 9.81 1.94 -10.20
CA GLU A 388 8.46 2.32 -10.60
C GLU A 388 8.46 3.13 -11.88
N GLY A 389 7.48 2.89 -12.74
CA GLY A 389 7.33 3.57 -14.02
C GLY A 389 8.33 3.12 -15.10
N GLN A 390 9.25 2.20 -14.80
CA GLN A 390 10.15 1.64 -15.81
C GLN A 390 9.43 0.54 -16.59
N SER A 391 9.49 0.63 -17.92
CA SER A 391 9.04 -0.45 -18.80
C SER A 391 10.17 -1.44 -18.97
N GLY A 392 9.90 -2.73 -18.84
CA GLY A 392 10.87 -3.76 -19.16
C GLY A 392 11.28 -3.63 -20.62
N LYS A 393 12.60 -3.56 -20.85
CA LYS A 393 13.21 -3.49 -22.20
C LYS A 393 13.37 -4.85 -22.81
#